data_025f7ea6b32d8058a8d97e60a06710a9
#
_entry.id   025f7ea6b32d8058a8d97e60a06710a9
#
_cell.length_a   1.000
_cell.length_b   1.000
_cell.length_c   1.000
_cell.angle_alpha   90.00
_cell.angle_beta   90.00
_cell.angle_gamma   90.00
#
_symmetry.space_group_name_H-M   'P 1'
#
loop_
_entity.id
_entity.type
_entity.pdbx_description
1 polymer ?
#
loop_
_entity_poly.entity_id
_entity_poly.type
_entity_poly.pdbx_seq_one_letter_code
_entity_poly.pdbx_strand_id
1 'polypeptide(L)'
;HDQGHKPLRMGLEIGKRSILGINLRMNELSGAFALGQLEKLDRILSMLKDRKARFKNALLEARIPGMKFRTLNDPGECATLLVVIFDDAGAASRVAKELGSKTVAESGWHVYNHMEQILAVTDEKGKPRYRKGMLPRTDDILARSIALSVGVVDPGLGSGFGINLLYDDGEIDAAAQRFIRTAGSA
;
A
#
# COMPACT_ATOMS: atom_id res chain seq x y z
N HIS A 1 -8.30 -28.15 -8.03
CA HIS A 1 -8.02 -26.99 -8.92
C HIS A 1 -8.33 -27.31 -10.38
N ASP A 2 -8.70 -28.53 -10.65
CA ASP A 2 -9.03 -28.98 -12.00
C ASP A 2 -10.53 -28.89 -12.32
N GLN A 3 -11.33 -28.46 -11.36
CA GLN A 3 -12.76 -28.29 -11.54
C GLN A 3 -13.04 -27.13 -12.49
N GLY A 4 -13.86 -27.38 -13.50
CA GLY A 4 -14.19 -26.37 -14.50
C GLY A 4 -13.39 -26.42 -15.78
N HIS A 5 -12.35 -27.25 -15.86
CA HIS A 5 -11.69 -27.53 -17.11
C HIS A 5 -12.53 -28.45 -17.97
N LYS A 6 -12.50 -28.30 -19.29
CA LYS A 6 -13.13 -29.27 -20.20
C LYS A 6 -12.54 -30.65 -19.96
N PRO A 7 -13.34 -31.69 -19.97
CA PRO A 7 -12.92 -33.06 -19.64
C PRO A 7 -12.03 -33.67 -20.73
N LEU A 8 -10.85 -33.14 -20.88
CA LEU A 8 -9.76 -33.78 -21.60
C LEU A 8 -9.03 -34.80 -20.70
N ARG A 9 -9.42 -34.88 -19.44
CA ARG A 9 -8.81 -35.71 -18.40
C ARG A 9 -9.69 -36.89 -18.02
N MET A 10 -10.04 -37.71 -18.96
CA MET A 10 -10.63 -39.04 -18.68
C MET A 10 -11.83 -39.02 -17.70
N GLY A 11 -12.76 -38.09 -17.87
CA GLY A 11 -13.99 -38.07 -17.10
C GLY A 11 -13.86 -37.63 -15.64
N LEU A 12 -12.72 -37.13 -15.25
CA LEU A 12 -12.51 -36.58 -13.89
C LEU A 12 -13.25 -35.27 -13.67
N GLU A 13 -13.74 -34.66 -14.72
CA GLU A 13 -14.39 -33.36 -14.67
C GLU A 13 -15.87 -33.44 -14.95
N ILE A 14 -16.62 -32.70 -14.19
CA ILE A 14 -18.07 -32.75 -14.25
C ILE A 14 -18.56 -31.34 -14.57
N GLY A 15 -18.64 -31.03 -15.86
CA GLY A 15 -18.93 -29.68 -16.35
C GLY A 15 -20.17 -29.00 -15.76
N LYS A 16 -21.22 -29.74 -15.45
CA LYS A 16 -22.43 -29.19 -14.80
C LYS A 16 -22.28 -28.88 -13.30
N ARG A 17 -21.23 -29.37 -12.65
CA ARG A 17 -20.94 -29.16 -11.24
C ARG A 17 -19.80 -28.17 -11.02
N SER A 18 -19.19 -27.72 -12.10
CA SER A 18 -18.13 -26.74 -12.01
C SER A 18 -18.69 -25.38 -11.69
N ILE A 19 -18.15 -24.74 -10.68
CA ILE A 19 -18.51 -23.38 -10.30
C ILE A 19 -17.29 -22.47 -10.50
N LEU A 20 -17.55 -21.27 -10.92
CA LEU A 20 -16.52 -20.23 -10.92
C LEU A 20 -16.26 -19.83 -9.49
N GLY A 21 -15.04 -19.98 -9.02
CA GLY A 21 -14.70 -19.67 -7.65
C GLY A 21 -13.21 -19.49 -7.41
N ILE A 22 -12.88 -19.08 -6.21
CA ILE A 22 -11.51 -18.90 -5.76
C ILE A 22 -10.96 -20.27 -5.33
N ASN A 23 -9.75 -20.59 -5.78
CA ASN A 23 -9.05 -21.77 -5.32
C ASN A 23 -8.37 -21.49 -3.97
N LEU A 24 -8.95 -21.98 -2.89
CA LEU A 24 -8.48 -21.80 -1.52
C LEU A 24 -7.57 -22.93 -1.02
N ARG A 25 -7.05 -23.75 -1.91
CA ARG A 25 -6.16 -24.84 -1.52
C ARG A 25 -4.80 -24.32 -1.08
N MET A 26 -4.29 -24.95 -0.04
CA MET A 26 -2.96 -24.72 0.48
C MET A 26 -2.26 -26.09 0.61
N ASN A 27 -1.00 -26.18 0.21
CA ASN A 27 -0.22 -27.38 0.47
C ASN A 27 0.32 -27.37 1.90
N GLU A 28 0.71 -28.54 2.42
CA GLU A 28 1.18 -28.71 3.79
C GLU A 28 2.37 -27.80 4.14
N LEU A 29 3.32 -27.64 3.22
CA LEU A 29 4.50 -26.78 3.43
C LEU A 29 4.09 -25.31 3.58
N SER A 30 3.21 -24.82 2.70
CA SER A 30 2.68 -23.45 2.81
C SER A 30 1.86 -23.26 4.08
N GLY A 31 1.09 -24.29 4.49
CA GLY A 31 0.33 -24.29 5.73
C GLY A 31 1.23 -24.20 6.97
N ALA A 32 2.26 -25.02 7.02
CA ALA A 32 3.22 -25.02 8.12
C ALA A 32 3.97 -23.68 8.22
N PHE A 33 4.40 -23.14 7.07
CA PHE A 33 5.04 -21.82 7.04
C PHE A 33 4.09 -20.72 7.52
N ALA A 34 2.85 -20.70 7.02
CA ALA A 34 1.86 -19.71 7.39
C ALA A 34 1.52 -19.77 8.88
N LEU A 35 1.40 -20.98 9.47
CA LEU A 35 1.19 -21.16 10.90
C LEU A 35 2.35 -20.56 11.71
N GLY A 36 3.58 -20.85 11.34
CA GLY A 36 4.75 -20.30 12.03
C GLY A 36 4.88 -18.77 11.89
N GLN A 37 4.31 -18.15 10.84
CA GLN A 37 4.20 -16.69 10.76
C GLN A 37 3.03 -16.15 11.61
N LEU A 38 1.91 -16.85 11.65
CA LEU A 38 0.75 -16.47 12.45
C LEU A 38 1.07 -16.41 13.94
N GLU A 39 1.86 -17.36 14.45
CA GLU A 39 2.34 -17.36 15.84
C GLU A 39 3.16 -16.11 16.21
N LYS A 40 3.76 -15.42 15.22
CA LYS A 40 4.55 -14.21 15.42
C LYS A 40 3.75 -12.93 15.20
N LEU A 41 2.51 -13.03 14.73
CA LEU A 41 1.73 -11.89 14.22
C LEU A 41 1.57 -10.79 15.26
N ASP A 42 1.14 -11.13 16.48
CA ASP A 42 0.91 -10.15 17.55
C ASP A 42 2.18 -9.38 17.90
N ARG A 43 3.32 -10.07 17.95
CA ARG A 43 4.63 -9.43 18.17
C ARG A 43 4.99 -8.49 17.03
N ILE A 44 4.79 -8.92 15.79
CA ILE A 44 5.09 -8.10 14.60
C ILE A 44 4.20 -6.85 14.58
N LEU A 45 2.91 -6.98 14.86
CA LEU A 45 1.98 -5.86 14.91
C LEU A 45 2.32 -4.87 16.02
N SER A 46 2.68 -5.36 17.22
CA SER A 46 3.15 -4.49 18.30
C SER A 46 4.38 -3.69 17.87
N MET A 47 5.40 -4.36 17.34
CA MET A 47 6.62 -3.70 16.87
C MET A 47 6.34 -2.65 15.79
N LEU A 48 5.44 -2.94 14.84
CA LEU A 48 5.06 -1.98 13.79
C LEU A 48 4.38 -0.75 14.39
N LYS A 49 3.47 -0.94 15.35
CA LYS A 49 2.77 0.16 16.02
C LYS A 49 3.72 1.05 16.80
N ASP A 50 4.65 0.48 17.55
CA ASP A 50 5.64 1.22 18.33
C ASP A 50 6.56 2.05 17.43
N ARG A 51 7.09 1.44 16.36
CA ARG A 51 7.94 2.12 15.39
C ARG A 51 7.21 3.22 14.63
N LYS A 52 5.98 2.95 14.22
CA LYS A 52 5.13 3.96 13.57
C LYS A 52 4.86 5.13 14.51
N ALA A 53 4.55 4.87 15.77
CA ALA A 53 4.30 5.92 16.76
C ALA A 53 5.54 6.79 16.94
N ARG A 54 6.73 6.21 17.13
CA ARG A 54 7.99 6.95 17.25
C ARG A 54 8.25 7.82 16.01
N PHE A 55 8.23 7.21 14.84
CA PHE A 55 8.45 7.92 13.58
C PHE A 55 7.45 9.05 13.37
N LYS A 56 6.16 8.79 13.58
CA LYS A 56 5.09 9.79 13.46
C LYS A 56 5.26 10.93 14.46
N ASN A 57 5.60 10.64 15.72
CA ASN A 57 5.76 11.66 16.76
C ASN A 57 6.91 12.62 16.43
N ALA A 58 8.05 12.12 15.95
CA ALA A 58 9.15 12.97 15.49
C ALA A 58 8.71 13.94 14.37
N LEU A 59 7.90 13.45 13.42
CA LEU A 59 7.37 14.29 12.33
C LEU A 59 6.32 15.30 12.84
N LEU A 60 5.52 14.93 13.84
CA LEU A 60 4.53 15.82 14.47
C LEU A 60 5.21 16.99 15.21
N GLU A 61 6.26 16.69 15.97
CA GLU A 61 7.04 17.68 16.72
C GLU A 61 7.71 18.71 15.81
N ALA A 62 8.11 18.28 14.61
CA ALA A 62 8.72 19.16 13.60
C ALA A 62 7.75 20.19 13.00
N ARG A 63 6.44 20.00 13.12
CA ARG A 63 5.38 20.92 12.65
C ARG A 63 5.60 21.41 11.22
N ILE A 64 5.86 20.48 10.30
CA ILE A 64 6.12 20.79 8.89
C ILE A 64 4.91 21.54 8.29
N PRO A 65 5.09 22.78 7.81
CA PRO A 65 3.99 23.56 7.22
C PRO A 65 3.38 22.85 6.00
N GLY A 66 2.06 22.96 5.85
CA GLY A 66 1.36 22.37 4.68
C GLY A 66 1.33 20.86 4.64
N MET A 67 1.72 20.17 5.72
CA MET A 67 1.67 18.71 5.81
C MET A 67 0.73 18.26 6.93
N LYS A 68 -0.05 17.21 6.65
CA LYS A 68 -0.89 16.53 7.64
C LYS A 68 -0.82 15.03 7.45
N PHE A 69 -1.20 14.28 8.48
CA PHE A 69 -1.33 12.84 8.41
C PHE A 69 -2.73 12.43 7.95
N ARG A 70 -2.80 11.31 7.23
CA ARG A 70 -4.08 10.66 6.96
C ARG A 70 -4.78 10.33 8.28
N THR A 71 -6.06 10.67 8.38
CA THR A 71 -6.90 10.26 9.50
C THR A 71 -7.10 8.74 9.46
N LEU A 72 -6.92 8.11 10.59
CA LEU A 72 -7.21 6.70 10.79
C LEU A 72 -8.53 6.58 11.55
N ASN A 73 -9.46 5.83 11.00
CA ASN A 73 -10.79 5.65 11.57
C ASN A 73 -10.87 4.38 12.44
N ASP A 74 -9.84 3.55 12.41
CA ASP A 74 -9.78 2.28 13.13
C ASP A 74 -8.42 2.15 13.85
N PRO A 75 -8.43 1.93 15.19
CA PRO A 75 -7.22 1.66 15.95
C PRO A 75 -6.61 0.27 15.65
N GLY A 76 -7.36 -0.61 14.99
CA GLY A 76 -6.93 -1.96 14.60
C GLY A 76 -6.03 -2.02 13.38
N GLU A 77 -5.50 -0.89 12.90
CA GLU A 77 -4.60 -0.89 11.75
C GLU A 77 -3.33 -1.75 11.96
N CYS A 78 -2.81 -2.30 10.86
CA CYS A 78 -1.57 -3.09 10.87
C CYS A 78 -0.30 -2.24 11.01
N ALA A 79 -0.39 -0.92 10.97
CA ALA A 79 0.71 0.05 11.11
C ALA A 79 1.86 -0.10 10.10
N THR A 80 1.63 -0.69 8.94
CA THR A 80 2.65 -0.94 7.90
C THR A 80 3.03 0.30 7.10
N LEU A 81 2.16 1.32 7.09
CA LEU A 81 2.35 2.57 6.35
C LEU A 81 1.98 3.77 7.21
N LEU A 82 2.73 4.86 7.03
CA LEU A 82 2.39 6.19 7.50
C LEU A 82 2.14 7.08 6.29
N VAL A 83 0.90 7.51 6.08
CA VAL A 83 0.56 8.36 4.93
C VAL A 83 0.52 9.82 5.37
N VAL A 84 1.33 10.64 4.69
CA VAL A 84 1.35 12.09 4.82
C VAL A 84 0.70 12.72 3.59
N ILE A 85 0.03 13.85 3.79
CA ILE A 85 -0.70 14.58 2.74
C ILE A 85 -0.24 16.03 2.80
N PHE A 86 0.29 16.53 1.70
CA PHE A 86 0.69 17.92 1.54
C PHE A 86 -0.49 18.77 1.02
N ASP A 87 -0.42 20.08 1.25
CA ASP A 87 -1.43 20.99 0.71
C ASP A 87 -1.24 21.20 -0.82
N ASP A 88 -0.02 21.01 -1.32
CA ASP A 88 0.34 21.14 -2.74
C ASP A 88 0.91 19.84 -3.32
N ALA A 89 0.45 19.45 -4.51
CA ALA A 89 0.91 18.25 -5.20
C ALA A 89 2.37 18.38 -5.72
N GLY A 90 2.78 19.59 -6.10
CA GLY A 90 4.16 19.86 -6.51
C GLY A 90 5.14 19.69 -5.37
N ALA A 91 4.80 20.17 -4.16
CA ALA A 91 5.59 19.94 -2.95
C ALA A 91 5.67 18.44 -2.62
N ALA A 92 4.56 17.71 -2.66
CA ALA A 92 4.56 16.27 -2.44
C ALA A 92 5.47 15.52 -3.43
N SER A 93 5.40 15.87 -4.72
CA SER A 93 6.21 15.22 -5.76
C SER A 93 7.71 15.53 -5.59
N ARG A 94 8.09 16.79 -5.25
CA ARG A 94 9.49 17.15 -4.97
C ARG A 94 10.04 16.39 -3.76
N VAL A 95 9.32 16.40 -2.65
CA VAL A 95 9.72 15.67 -1.43
C VAL A 95 9.85 14.18 -1.70
N ALA A 96 8.88 13.57 -2.36
CA ALA A 96 8.93 12.16 -2.70
C ALA A 96 10.17 11.83 -3.54
N LYS A 97 10.42 12.59 -4.59
CA LYS A 97 11.57 12.41 -5.50
C LYS A 97 12.91 12.53 -4.77
N GLU A 98 13.08 13.53 -3.92
CA GLU A 98 14.32 13.75 -3.17
C GLU A 98 14.57 12.63 -2.15
N LEU A 99 13.51 12.05 -1.61
CA LEU A 99 13.59 10.87 -0.75
C LEU A 99 13.81 9.54 -1.50
N GLY A 100 13.82 9.56 -2.85
CA GLY A 100 13.90 8.33 -3.65
C GLY A 100 12.58 7.54 -3.66
N SER A 101 11.46 8.23 -3.44
CA SER A 101 10.12 7.65 -3.40
C SER A 101 9.23 8.28 -4.49
N LYS A 102 7.93 8.02 -4.40
CA LYS A 102 6.90 8.54 -5.31
C LYS A 102 5.69 8.99 -4.51
N THR A 103 4.90 9.90 -5.06
CA THR A 103 3.54 10.11 -4.54
C THR A 103 2.69 8.86 -4.74
N VAL A 104 1.59 8.74 -4.01
CA VAL A 104 0.70 7.58 -4.18
C VAL A 104 0.16 7.52 -5.61
N ALA A 105 -0.16 8.67 -6.23
CA ALA A 105 -0.57 8.72 -7.63
C ALA A 105 0.52 8.20 -8.58
N GLU A 106 1.78 8.60 -8.38
CA GLU A 106 2.91 8.22 -9.24
C GLU A 106 3.37 6.78 -9.02
N SER A 107 3.07 6.19 -7.86
CA SER A 107 3.41 4.79 -7.55
C SER A 107 2.70 3.81 -8.47
N GLY A 108 1.50 4.16 -8.92
CA GLY A 108 0.65 3.34 -9.79
C GLY A 108 0.01 2.14 -9.08
N TRP A 109 0.37 1.85 -7.83
CA TRP A 109 -0.17 0.71 -7.08
C TRP A 109 -1.58 0.99 -6.58
N HIS A 110 -2.51 0.11 -6.95
CA HIS A 110 -3.92 0.18 -6.54
C HIS A 110 -4.62 1.51 -6.87
N VAL A 111 -4.10 2.22 -7.86
CA VAL A 111 -4.70 3.47 -8.36
C VAL A 111 -5.55 3.15 -9.59
N TYR A 112 -6.83 3.44 -9.53
CA TYR A 112 -7.80 3.07 -10.58
C TYR A 112 -7.39 3.57 -11.98
N ASN A 113 -6.73 4.73 -12.07
CA ASN A 113 -6.22 5.31 -13.32
C ASN A 113 -5.19 4.42 -14.03
N HIS A 114 -4.60 3.45 -13.32
CA HIS A 114 -3.58 2.53 -13.83
C HIS A 114 -4.08 1.09 -13.96
N MET A 115 -5.35 0.84 -13.63
CA MET A 115 -5.96 -0.49 -13.72
C MET A 115 -6.63 -0.67 -15.08
N GLU A 116 -5.89 -1.20 -16.05
CA GLU A 116 -6.38 -1.39 -17.42
C GLU A 116 -7.66 -2.22 -17.47
N GLN A 117 -7.78 -3.23 -16.61
CA GLN A 117 -8.95 -4.09 -16.52
C GLN A 117 -10.20 -3.31 -16.11
N ILE A 118 -10.06 -2.33 -15.22
CA ILE A 118 -11.18 -1.45 -14.81
C ILE A 118 -11.52 -0.48 -15.93
N LEU A 119 -10.51 0.12 -16.54
CA LEU A 119 -10.70 1.09 -17.63
C LEU A 119 -11.30 0.45 -18.90
N ALA A 120 -11.09 -0.87 -19.07
CA ALA A 120 -11.64 -1.62 -20.20
C ALA A 120 -13.11 -2.06 -20.00
N VAL A 121 -13.70 -1.88 -18.80
CA VAL A 121 -15.10 -2.23 -18.56
C VAL A 121 -16.03 -1.32 -19.35
N THR A 122 -16.93 -1.94 -20.13
CA THR A 122 -17.99 -1.23 -20.89
C THR A 122 -19.37 -1.51 -20.31
N ASP A 123 -20.30 -0.65 -20.62
CA ASP A 123 -21.73 -0.91 -20.40
C ASP A 123 -22.30 -1.84 -21.51
N GLU A 124 -23.60 -2.14 -21.42
CA GLU A 124 -24.31 -3.00 -22.40
C GLU A 124 -24.29 -2.43 -23.83
N LYS A 125 -24.02 -1.14 -23.98
CA LYS A 125 -23.94 -0.44 -25.28
C LYS A 125 -22.49 -0.30 -25.79
N GLY A 126 -21.51 -0.94 -25.09
CA GLY A 126 -20.11 -0.88 -25.45
C GLY A 126 -19.41 0.44 -25.06
N LYS A 127 -20.06 1.32 -24.29
CA LYS A 127 -19.48 2.58 -23.85
C LYS A 127 -18.58 2.34 -22.61
N PRO A 128 -17.37 2.94 -22.55
CA PRO A 128 -16.52 2.85 -21.36
C PRO A 128 -17.25 3.30 -20.09
N ARG A 129 -17.31 2.43 -19.09
CA ARG A 129 -17.96 2.70 -17.80
C ARG A 129 -17.07 3.53 -16.88
N TYR A 130 -15.75 3.37 -17.01
CA TYR A 130 -14.75 4.06 -16.23
C TYR A 130 -13.76 4.77 -17.15
N ARG A 131 -13.20 5.88 -16.70
CA ARG A 131 -12.20 6.66 -17.43
C ARG A 131 -11.19 7.27 -16.46
N LYS A 132 -10.00 7.55 -16.94
CA LYS A 132 -9.00 8.31 -16.17
C LYS A 132 -9.56 9.68 -15.79
N GLY A 133 -9.26 10.13 -14.58
CA GLY A 133 -9.70 11.43 -14.06
C GLY A 133 -11.18 11.52 -13.70
N MET A 134 -11.90 10.40 -13.62
CA MET A 134 -13.32 10.43 -13.26
C MET A 134 -13.58 10.71 -11.78
N LEU A 135 -12.56 10.58 -10.94
CA LEU A 135 -12.63 10.80 -9.50
C LEU A 135 -11.68 11.94 -9.08
N PRO A 136 -11.97 13.21 -9.45
CA PRO A 136 -11.02 14.32 -9.31
C PRO A 136 -10.58 14.56 -7.85
N ARG A 137 -11.47 14.36 -6.87
CA ARG A 137 -11.12 14.48 -5.45
C ARG A 137 -10.14 13.39 -4.99
N THR A 138 -10.32 12.18 -5.48
CA THR A 138 -9.40 11.06 -5.20
C THR A 138 -8.06 11.33 -5.86
N ASP A 139 -8.05 11.73 -7.13
CA ASP A 139 -6.85 12.02 -7.89
C ASP A 139 -6.02 13.12 -7.21
N ASP A 140 -6.66 14.20 -6.74
CA ASP A 140 -6.01 15.28 -5.99
C ASP A 140 -5.39 14.76 -4.67
N ILE A 141 -6.13 14.00 -3.87
CA ILE A 141 -5.60 13.45 -2.61
C ILE A 141 -4.41 12.54 -2.88
N LEU A 142 -4.49 11.66 -3.87
CA LEU A 142 -3.40 10.73 -4.21
C LEU A 142 -2.15 11.45 -4.72
N ALA A 143 -2.31 12.53 -5.50
CA ALA A 143 -1.20 13.33 -6.01
C ALA A 143 -0.47 14.09 -4.88
N ARG A 144 -1.18 14.46 -3.82
CA ARG A 144 -0.63 15.15 -2.64
C ARG A 144 -0.14 14.22 -1.53
N SER A 145 -0.29 12.91 -1.69
CA SER A 145 0.03 11.93 -0.66
C SER A 145 1.34 11.22 -0.93
N ILE A 146 2.10 10.99 0.14
CA ILE A 146 3.27 10.10 0.15
C ILE A 146 3.01 8.99 1.17
N ALA A 147 3.19 7.73 0.76
CA ALA A 147 3.15 6.59 1.66
C ALA A 147 4.58 6.31 2.16
N LEU A 148 4.80 6.51 3.46
CA LEU A 148 6.04 6.19 4.13
C LEU A 148 5.95 4.77 4.68
N SER A 149 6.93 3.93 4.37
CA SER A 149 6.97 2.56 4.89
C SER A 149 7.26 2.55 6.40
N VAL A 150 6.70 1.59 7.10
CA VAL A 150 7.02 1.31 8.52
C VAL A 150 7.61 -0.09 8.71
N GLY A 151 7.37 -1.00 7.80
CA GLY A 151 7.84 -2.38 7.95
C GLY A 151 8.92 -2.78 6.96
N VAL A 152 8.72 -2.42 5.70
CA VAL A 152 9.63 -2.73 4.60
C VAL A 152 9.69 -1.54 3.66
N VAL A 153 10.90 -1.02 3.45
CA VAL A 153 11.13 -0.01 2.41
C VAL A 153 11.30 -0.73 1.09
N ASP A 154 10.33 -0.58 0.20
CA ASP A 154 10.34 -1.21 -1.11
C ASP A 154 9.88 -0.24 -2.20
N PRO A 155 10.81 0.26 -3.03
CA PRO A 155 10.48 1.13 -4.15
C PRO A 155 9.52 0.49 -5.16
N GLY A 156 9.57 -0.84 -5.30
CA GLY A 156 8.68 -1.61 -6.17
C GLY A 156 7.23 -1.63 -5.68
N LEU A 157 7.01 -1.47 -4.37
CA LEU A 157 5.69 -1.40 -3.75
C LEU A 157 5.18 0.05 -3.58
N GLY A 158 5.88 1.04 -4.14
CA GLY A 158 5.45 2.44 -4.13
C GLY A 158 5.71 3.18 -2.82
N SER A 159 6.46 2.60 -1.89
CA SER A 159 6.91 3.22 -0.64
C SER A 159 8.44 3.14 -0.53
N GLY A 160 9.12 3.89 -1.41
CA GLY A 160 10.58 3.89 -1.52
C GLY A 160 11.31 4.56 -0.37
N PHE A 161 10.60 5.18 0.58
CA PHE A 161 11.15 5.81 1.77
C PHE A 161 10.33 5.48 3.02
N GLY A 162 11.00 5.42 4.15
CA GLY A 162 10.40 5.18 5.45
C GLY A 162 11.36 4.47 6.38
N ILE A 163 10.84 3.64 7.26
CA ILE A 163 11.59 2.85 8.23
C ILE A 163 11.37 1.36 8.04
N ASN A 164 12.32 0.56 8.50
CA ASN A 164 12.24 -0.88 8.49
C ASN A 164 11.86 -1.40 9.89
N LEU A 165 11.18 -2.55 9.93
CA LEU A 165 10.82 -3.21 11.19
C LEU A 165 12.03 -3.51 12.08
N LEU A 166 13.18 -3.77 11.50
CA LEU A 166 14.43 -4.12 12.21
C LEU A 166 15.27 -2.90 12.61
N TYR A 167 14.87 -1.68 12.24
CA TYR A 167 15.58 -0.47 12.62
C TYR A 167 15.57 -0.27 14.13
N ASP A 168 16.72 0.15 14.66
CA ASP A 168 16.80 0.64 16.02
C ASP A 168 16.25 2.09 16.15
N ASP A 169 16.20 2.58 17.35
CA ASP A 169 15.68 3.92 17.64
C ASP A 169 16.45 5.04 16.94
N GLY A 170 17.78 4.90 16.86
CA GLY A 170 18.65 5.87 16.18
C GLY A 170 18.42 5.90 14.67
N GLU A 171 18.24 4.74 14.05
CA GLU A 171 17.92 4.61 12.63
C GLU A 171 16.54 5.22 12.29
N ILE A 172 15.54 5.01 13.18
CA ILE A 172 14.21 5.63 13.04
C ILE A 172 14.31 7.15 13.13
N ASP A 173 15.05 7.66 14.11
CA ASP A 173 15.24 9.11 14.30
C ASP A 173 16.01 9.70 13.10
N ALA A 174 17.02 9.03 12.59
CA ALA A 174 17.77 9.46 11.39
C ALA A 174 16.86 9.55 10.16
N ALA A 175 15.98 8.56 9.97
CA ALA A 175 14.99 8.58 8.89
C ALA A 175 14.00 9.76 9.06
N ALA A 176 13.51 9.99 10.29
CA ALA A 176 12.64 11.13 10.60
C ALA A 176 13.33 12.46 10.29
N GLN A 177 14.54 12.65 10.74
CA GLN A 177 15.32 13.86 10.47
C GLN A 177 15.59 14.09 8.98
N ARG A 178 15.85 13.02 8.22
CA ARG A 178 15.98 13.12 6.77
C ARG A 178 14.68 13.60 6.13
N PHE A 179 13.54 13.01 6.51
CA PHE A 179 12.24 13.45 6.02
C PHE A 179 11.98 14.93 6.37
N ILE A 180 12.19 15.34 7.63
CA ILE A 180 11.95 16.68 8.12
C ILE A 180 12.76 17.70 7.33
N ARG A 181 14.06 17.46 7.11
CA ARG A 181 14.90 18.36 6.32
C ARG A 181 14.39 18.49 4.88
N THR A 182 14.07 17.38 4.24
CA THR A 182 13.58 17.39 2.85
C THR A 182 12.22 18.10 2.74
N ALA A 183 11.30 17.83 3.64
CA ALA A 183 9.97 18.45 3.61
C ALA A 183 9.97 19.92 4.07
N GLY A 184 10.91 20.32 4.92
CA GLY A 184 11.03 21.70 5.38
C GLY A 184 11.69 22.65 4.36
N SER A 185 12.33 22.09 3.31
CA SER A 185 12.94 22.85 2.21
C SER A 185 12.07 22.88 0.94
N ALA A 186 10.91 22.26 0.97
CA ALA A 186 9.99 22.15 -0.17
C ALA A 186 8.86 23.17 -0.08
#